data_50e10b0ef5f0448d036cf891a975a52a
#
_entry.id   50e10b0ef5f0448d036cf891a975a52a
#
_cell.length_a   1.000
_cell.length_b   1.000
_cell.length_c   1.000
_cell.angle_alpha   90.00
_cell.angle_beta   90.00
_cell.angle_gamma   90.00
#
_symmetry.space_group_name_H-M   'P 1'
#
loop_
_entity.id
_entity.type
_entity.pdbx_description
1 polymer ?
#
loop_
_entity_poly.entity_id
_entity_poly.type
_entity_poly.pdbx_seq_one_letter_code
_entity_poly.pdbx_strand_id
1 'polypeptide(L)'
;AGMRVELVGWDVSWQDAVVDDALAAELRALGPVGRYAVDIQRIVREFCRAETKIDGFDLPDPVAMCCAIDETVVARDLHARVDVHLGHGDARGQTVVDHLGVTGRPVNARVVLRADRARFVAMLRDALR
;
A
#
# COMPACT_ATOMS: atom_id res chain seq x y z
N ALA A 1 5.94 -20.08 -19.11
CA ALA A 1 5.13 -19.79 -17.91
C ALA A 1 5.24 -18.28 -17.67
N GLY A 2 4.11 -17.59 -17.63
CA GLY A 2 4.09 -16.16 -17.32
C GLY A 2 4.38 -15.90 -15.86
N MET A 3 4.93 -14.72 -15.54
CA MET A 3 5.12 -14.25 -14.18
C MET A 3 3.75 -13.94 -13.54
N ARG A 4 3.53 -14.36 -12.29
CA ARG A 4 2.37 -13.95 -11.51
C ARG A 4 2.58 -12.47 -11.11
N VAL A 5 1.61 -11.62 -11.42
CA VAL A 5 1.63 -10.20 -11.08
C VAL A 5 0.59 -9.93 -10.01
N GLU A 6 1.01 -9.32 -8.92
CA GLU A 6 0.14 -8.82 -7.87
C GLU A 6 0.35 -7.32 -7.70
N LEU A 7 -0.72 -6.56 -7.64
CA LEU A 7 -0.71 -5.11 -7.53
C LEU A 7 -1.30 -4.70 -6.19
N VAL A 8 -0.53 -3.95 -5.41
CA VAL A 8 -0.99 -3.27 -4.21
C VAL A 8 -0.90 -1.78 -4.49
N GLY A 9 -2.04 -1.17 -4.77
CA GLY A 9 -2.09 0.23 -5.21
C GLY A 9 -1.94 1.22 -4.05
N TRP A 10 -1.71 2.48 -4.40
CA TRP A 10 -1.59 3.56 -3.43
C TRP A 10 -2.89 3.80 -2.65
N ASP A 11 -4.02 3.50 -3.25
CA ASP A 11 -5.34 3.51 -2.60
C ASP A 11 -5.42 2.55 -1.40
N VAL A 12 -4.71 1.42 -1.44
CA VAL A 12 -4.62 0.47 -0.31
C VAL A 12 -3.81 1.08 0.84
N SER A 13 -2.65 1.69 0.55
CA SER A 13 -1.82 2.29 1.60
C SER A 13 -2.53 3.48 2.27
N TRP A 14 -3.26 4.28 1.50
CA TRP A 14 -4.04 5.40 2.02
C TRP A 14 -5.20 4.98 2.92
N GLN A 15 -5.79 3.83 2.67
CA GLN A 15 -6.92 3.33 3.45
C GLN A 15 -6.48 2.52 4.66
N ASP A 16 -5.46 1.66 4.47
CA ASP A 16 -5.19 0.58 5.42
C ASP A 16 -3.79 0.67 6.07
N ALA A 17 -2.88 1.52 5.55
CA ALA A 17 -1.49 1.57 6.02
C ALA A 17 -1.02 2.98 6.45
N VAL A 18 -1.95 3.83 6.89
CA VAL A 18 -1.61 5.14 7.46
C VAL A 18 -1.10 4.99 8.88
N VAL A 19 0.03 5.63 9.17
CA VAL A 19 0.63 5.77 10.49
C VAL A 19 0.32 7.18 10.99
N ASP A 20 -0.66 7.28 11.89
CA ASP A 20 -1.00 8.52 12.58
C ASP A 20 -0.01 8.84 13.71
N ASP A 21 -0.20 9.97 14.41
CA ASP A 21 0.70 10.41 15.47
C ASP A 21 0.77 9.43 16.64
N ALA A 22 -0.33 8.80 16.98
CA ALA A 22 -0.40 7.86 18.09
C ALA A 22 0.40 6.58 17.75
N LEU A 23 0.16 6.00 16.58
CA LEU A 23 0.91 4.83 16.10
C LEU A 23 2.38 5.17 15.90
N ALA A 24 2.72 6.35 15.36
CA ALA A 24 4.10 6.79 15.20
C ALA A 24 4.83 6.87 16.55
N ALA A 25 4.18 7.42 17.58
CA ALA A 25 4.76 7.47 18.94
C ALA A 25 4.97 6.07 19.53
N GLU A 26 4.02 5.17 19.33
CA GLU A 26 4.13 3.77 19.74
C GLU A 26 5.31 3.06 19.05
N LEU A 27 5.40 3.15 17.71
CA LEU A 27 6.47 2.53 16.94
C LEU A 27 7.85 3.06 17.34
N ARG A 28 7.98 4.36 17.60
CA ARG A 28 9.22 4.96 18.10
C ARG A 28 9.65 4.41 19.45
N ALA A 29 8.70 4.05 20.31
CA ALA A 29 8.97 3.52 21.65
C ALA A 29 9.43 2.05 21.62
N LEU A 30 9.30 1.33 20.51
CA LEU A 30 9.74 -0.07 20.38
C LEU A 30 11.27 -0.23 20.46
N GLY A 31 12.04 0.80 20.09
CA GLY A 31 13.51 0.75 20.17
C GLY A 31 14.20 1.63 19.12
N PRO A 32 15.51 1.45 18.94
CA PRO A 32 16.29 2.25 18.00
C PRO A 32 15.83 2.12 16.54
N VAL A 33 15.44 0.89 16.13
CA VAL A 33 14.96 0.62 14.77
C VAL A 33 13.63 1.31 14.52
N GLY A 34 12.67 1.18 15.44
CA GLY A 34 11.37 1.83 15.34
C GLY A 34 11.50 3.36 15.34
N ARG A 35 12.37 3.91 16.18
CA ARG A 35 12.69 5.35 16.16
C ARG A 35 13.21 5.79 14.82
N TYR A 36 14.22 5.11 14.28
CA TYR A 36 14.81 5.44 12.99
C TYR A 36 13.76 5.37 11.86
N ALA A 37 12.97 4.28 11.81
CA ALA A 37 11.95 4.08 10.78
C ALA A 37 10.91 5.20 10.74
N VAL A 38 10.49 5.71 11.90
CA VAL A 38 9.54 6.84 11.97
C VAL A 38 10.22 8.18 11.67
N ASP A 39 11.45 8.40 12.16
CA ASP A 39 12.15 9.68 12.01
C ASP A 39 12.51 9.99 10.56
N ILE A 40 12.84 8.99 9.75
CA ILE A 40 13.11 9.18 8.31
C ILE A 40 11.85 9.60 7.53
N GLN A 41 10.64 9.34 8.04
CA GLN A 41 9.37 9.72 7.41
C GLN A 41 8.97 11.18 7.68
N ARG A 42 9.78 11.96 8.40
CA ARG A 42 9.43 13.33 8.80
C ARG A 42 9.01 14.20 7.60
N ILE A 43 9.77 14.20 6.52
CA ILE A 43 9.50 15.01 5.32
C ILE A 43 8.22 14.52 4.63
N VAL A 44 8.05 13.20 4.50
CA VAL A 44 6.84 12.61 3.91
C VAL A 44 5.60 12.99 4.73
N ARG A 45 5.70 12.93 6.05
CA ARG A 45 4.61 13.31 6.96
C ARG A 45 4.23 14.78 6.85
N GLU A 46 5.22 15.69 6.75
CA GLU A 46 4.99 17.12 6.51
C GLU A 46 4.27 17.33 5.16
N PHE A 47 4.72 16.67 4.10
CA PHE A 47 4.09 16.68 2.79
C PHE A 47 2.65 16.11 2.83
N CYS A 48 2.44 14.95 3.46
CA CYS A 48 1.11 14.34 3.55
C CYS A 48 0.10 15.29 4.22
N ARG A 49 0.49 15.96 5.30
CA ARG A 49 -0.38 16.93 5.97
C ARG A 49 -0.65 18.18 5.14
N ALA A 50 0.36 18.70 4.45
CA ALA A 50 0.23 19.93 3.67
C ALA A 50 -0.58 19.70 2.39
N GLU A 51 -0.27 18.64 1.63
CA GLU A 51 -0.76 18.45 0.27
C GLU A 51 -1.91 17.45 0.19
N THR A 52 -1.75 16.25 0.76
CA THR A 52 -2.75 15.18 0.62
C THR A 52 -3.79 15.15 1.74
N LYS A 53 -3.61 15.95 2.79
CA LYS A 53 -4.49 16.04 3.98
C LYS A 53 -4.62 14.73 4.76
N ILE A 54 -3.68 13.83 4.60
CA ILE A 54 -3.57 12.63 5.45
C ILE A 54 -3.04 13.06 6.82
N ASP A 55 -3.72 12.65 7.89
CA ASP A 55 -3.23 12.89 9.25
C ASP A 55 -2.21 11.80 9.65
N GLY A 56 -0.96 12.01 9.21
CA GLY A 56 0.13 11.07 9.38
C GLY A 56 0.95 10.89 8.11
N PHE A 57 1.37 9.68 7.85
CA PHE A 57 2.01 9.24 6.60
C PHE A 57 1.59 7.82 6.27
N ASP A 58 1.51 7.48 4.99
CA ASP A 58 1.20 6.13 4.56
C ASP A 58 2.46 5.35 4.20
N LEU A 59 2.34 4.02 4.23
CA LEU A 59 3.44 3.08 4.02
C LEU A 59 3.14 2.11 2.86
N PRO A 60 3.25 2.56 1.58
CA PRO A 60 2.91 1.74 0.42
C PRO A 60 3.82 0.51 0.28
N ASP A 61 5.14 0.67 0.36
CA ASP A 61 6.06 -0.46 0.22
C ASP A 61 5.94 -1.47 1.38
N PRO A 62 5.87 -1.04 2.65
CA PRO A 62 5.65 -1.98 3.75
C PRO A 62 4.35 -2.77 3.65
N VAL A 63 3.23 -2.17 3.27
CA VAL A 63 1.97 -2.92 3.14
C VAL A 63 2.01 -3.90 1.97
N ALA A 64 2.63 -3.53 0.85
CA ALA A 64 2.83 -4.43 -0.28
C ALA A 64 3.72 -5.62 0.12
N MET A 65 4.79 -5.37 0.88
CA MET A 65 5.65 -6.44 1.39
C MET A 65 4.91 -7.35 2.37
N CYS A 66 4.10 -6.79 3.28
CA CYS A 66 3.29 -7.60 4.21
C CYS A 66 2.31 -8.51 3.46
N CYS A 67 1.64 -8.01 2.40
CA CYS A 67 0.77 -8.83 1.55
C CYS A 67 1.55 -9.97 0.86
N ALA A 68 2.81 -9.72 0.47
CA ALA A 68 3.65 -10.73 -0.18
C ALA A 68 4.17 -11.81 0.81
N ILE A 69 4.39 -11.45 2.07
CA ILE A 69 4.90 -12.36 3.11
C ILE A 69 3.78 -13.20 3.72
N ASP A 70 2.63 -12.57 3.98
CA ASP A 70 1.48 -13.20 4.62
C ASP A 70 0.19 -12.86 3.87
N GLU A 71 -0.34 -13.83 3.12
CA GLU A 71 -1.56 -13.66 2.33
C GLU A 71 -2.79 -13.28 3.17
N THR A 72 -2.79 -13.56 4.47
CA THR A 72 -3.88 -13.19 5.37
C THR A 72 -3.97 -11.67 5.64
N VAL A 73 -2.95 -10.92 5.23
CA VAL A 73 -2.99 -9.44 5.21
C VAL A 73 -3.90 -8.92 4.11
N VAL A 74 -4.13 -9.70 3.04
CA VAL A 74 -5.05 -9.31 1.96
C VAL A 74 -6.49 -9.52 2.43
N ALA A 75 -7.19 -8.44 2.76
CA ALA A 75 -8.58 -8.50 3.20
C ALA A 75 -9.58 -8.58 2.03
N ARG A 76 -9.25 -7.99 0.89
CA ARG A 76 -10.05 -8.05 -0.34
C ARG A 76 -9.18 -7.89 -1.57
N ASP A 77 -9.41 -8.70 -2.56
CA ASP A 77 -8.73 -8.65 -3.86
C ASP A 77 -9.67 -8.91 -5.03
N LEU A 78 -9.14 -8.74 -6.22
CA LEU A 78 -9.80 -8.99 -7.49
C LEU A 78 -8.80 -9.55 -8.48
N HIS A 79 -9.17 -10.60 -9.20
CA HIS A 79 -8.44 -11.05 -10.37
C HIS A 79 -9.02 -10.37 -11.62
N ALA A 80 -8.22 -9.53 -12.27
CA ALA A 80 -8.72 -8.69 -13.36
C ALA A 80 -7.72 -8.55 -14.51
N ARG A 81 -8.22 -8.02 -15.62
CA ARG A 81 -7.37 -7.45 -16.65
C ARG A 81 -6.90 -6.09 -16.18
N VAL A 82 -5.58 -5.88 -16.21
CA VAL A 82 -4.95 -4.59 -15.92
C VAL A 82 -4.12 -4.17 -17.11
N ASP A 83 -4.29 -2.95 -17.53
CA ASP A 83 -3.50 -2.31 -18.57
C ASP A 83 -2.85 -1.02 -18.04
N VAL A 84 -1.78 -0.59 -18.68
CA VAL A 84 -1.14 0.71 -18.41
C VAL A 84 -1.48 1.68 -19.53
N HIS A 85 -1.95 2.87 -19.20
CA HIS A 85 -2.20 3.92 -20.18
C HIS A 85 -0.88 4.46 -20.75
N LEU A 86 -0.64 4.18 -22.03
CA LEU A 86 0.60 4.58 -22.72
C LEU A 86 0.44 5.85 -23.58
N GLY A 87 -0.77 6.41 -23.68
CA GLY A 87 -1.06 7.62 -24.43
C GLY A 87 -0.35 8.86 -23.85
N HIS A 88 -0.37 9.95 -24.59
CA HIS A 88 0.11 11.24 -24.10
C HIS A 88 -0.93 11.89 -23.16
N GLY A 89 -0.47 12.74 -22.25
CA GLY A 89 -1.31 13.47 -21.29
C GLY A 89 -1.14 13.01 -19.85
N ASP A 90 -1.95 13.58 -18.96
CA ASP A 90 -1.82 13.45 -17.50
C ASP A 90 -2.06 12.02 -16.98
N ALA A 91 -2.78 11.19 -17.74
CA ALA A 91 -3.06 9.81 -17.39
C ALA A 91 -1.93 8.82 -17.78
N ARG A 92 -0.85 9.29 -18.43
CA ARG A 92 0.25 8.40 -18.84
C ARG A 92 0.88 7.68 -17.65
N GLY A 93 0.98 6.36 -17.75
CA GLY A 93 1.51 5.50 -16.68
C GLY A 93 0.44 5.03 -15.70
N GLN A 94 -0.78 5.55 -15.76
CA GLN A 94 -1.87 5.11 -14.90
C GLN A 94 -2.26 3.67 -15.20
N THR A 95 -2.47 2.86 -14.17
CA THR A 95 -3.04 1.52 -14.28
C THR A 95 -4.56 1.60 -14.42
N VAL A 96 -5.10 0.84 -15.36
CA VAL A 96 -6.53 0.74 -15.63
C VAL A 96 -6.97 -0.70 -15.34
N VAL A 97 -7.83 -0.85 -14.35
CA VAL A 97 -8.32 -2.16 -13.89
C VAL A 97 -9.73 -2.41 -14.46
N ASP A 98 -9.91 -3.51 -15.17
CA ASP A 98 -11.23 -3.95 -15.66
C ASP A 98 -11.98 -4.69 -14.56
N HIS A 99 -12.59 -3.94 -13.65
CA HIS A 99 -13.29 -4.46 -12.48
C HIS A 99 -14.48 -5.38 -12.82
N LEU A 100 -15.12 -5.17 -13.96
CA LEU A 100 -16.34 -5.87 -14.35
C LEU A 100 -16.12 -6.88 -15.48
N GLY A 101 -14.90 -6.97 -16.01
CA GLY A 101 -14.59 -7.86 -17.12
C GLY A 101 -15.22 -7.42 -18.45
N VAL A 102 -15.58 -6.15 -18.59
CA VAL A 102 -16.30 -5.62 -19.77
C VAL A 102 -15.48 -5.65 -21.06
N THR A 103 -14.15 -5.67 -20.94
CA THR A 103 -13.27 -5.73 -22.10
C THR A 103 -13.25 -7.13 -22.74
N GLY A 104 -13.70 -8.17 -22.03
CA GLY A 104 -13.61 -9.57 -22.47
C GLY A 104 -12.17 -10.10 -22.63
N ARG A 105 -11.16 -9.34 -22.19
CA ARG A 105 -9.73 -9.71 -22.30
C ARG A 105 -9.32 -10.64 -21.15
N PRO A 106 -8.34 -11.53 -21.37
CA PRO A 106 -7.88 -12.45 -20.33
C PRO A 106 -7.34 -11.70 -19.10
N VAL A 107 -7.68 -12.20 -17.91
CA VAL A 107 -7.10 -11.79 -16.63
C VAL A 107 -5.59 -11.92 -16.67
N ASN A 108 -4.86 -10.92 -16.17
CA ASN A 108 -3.40 -10.91 -16.15
C ASN A 108 -2.80 -10.50 -14.79
N ALA A 109 -3.60 -10.06 -13.85
CA ALA A 109 -3.12 -9.66 -12.52
C ALA A 109 -4.14 -9.96 -11.42
N ARG A 110 -3.64 -10.12 -10.20
CA ARG A 110 -4.38 -9.99 -8.94
C ARG A 110 -4.22 -8.55 -8.45
N VAL A 111 -5.29 -7.90 -8.10
CA VAL A 111 -5.30 -6.53 -7.59
C VAL A 111 -5.80 -6.55 -6.16
N VAL A 112 -4.96 -6.19 -5.21
CA VAL A 112 -5.36 -6.00 -3.81
C VAL A 112 -6.17 -4.71 -3.71
N LEU A 113 -7.36 -4.80 -3.11
CA LEU A 113 -8.28 -3.68 -2.94
C LEU A 113 -8.34 -3.19 -1.49
N ARG A 114 -8.04 -4.06 -0.53
CA ARG A 114 -7.98 -3.75 0.91
C ARG A 114 -6.98 -4.65 1.62
N ALA A 115 -6.28 -4.10 2.57
CA ALA A 115 -5.43 -4.82 3.50
C ALA A 115 -6.09 -4.92 4.89
N ASP A 116 -5.81 -5.98 5.64
CA ASP A 116 -6.14 -6.06 7.06
C ASP A 116 -5.16 -5.17 7.85
N ARG A 117 -5.64 -3.98 8.22
CA ARG A 117 -4.84 -3.00 8.97
C ARG A 117 -4.30 -3.57 10.28
N ALA A 118 -5.07 -4.38 10.99
CA ALA A 118 -4.63 -4.90 12.29
C ALA A 118 -3.45 -5.87 12.12
N ARG A 119 -3.51 -6.75 11.12
CA ARG A 119 -2.41 -7.65 10.76
C ARG A 119 -1.20 -6.89 10.25
N PHE A 120 -1.39 -5.94 9.36
CA PHE A 120 -0.32 -5.07 8.87
C PHE A 120 0.41 -4.38 10.02
N VAL A 121 -0.32 -3.73 10.94
CA VAL A 121 0.28 -3.04 12.09
C VAL A 121 0.99 -4.02 13.04
N ALA A 122 0.45 -5.23 13.24
CA ALA A 122 1.11 -6.26 14.05
C ALA A 122 2.45 -6.67 13.44
N MET A 123 2.50 -6.96 12.13
CA MET A 123 3.73 -7.29 11.41
C MET A 123 4.75 -6.13 11.45
N LEU A 124 4.27 -4.89 11.30
CA LEU A 124 5.12 -3.71 11.38
C LEU A 124 5.75 -3.57 12.77
N ARG A 125 4.97 -3.79 13.85
CA ARG A 125 5.50 -3.79 15.23
C ARG A 125 6.56 -4.86 15.44
N ASP A 126 6.34 -6.05 14.92
CA ASP A 126 7.28 -7.16 15.07
C ASP A 126 8.59 -6.91 14.30
N ALA A 127 8.51 -6.30 13.12
CA ALA A 127 9.69 -5.95 12.32
C ALA A 127 10.51 -4.79 12.91
N LEU A 128 9.93 -3.95 13.77
CA LEU A 128 10.56 -2.75 14.33
C LEU A 128 11.05 -2.90 15.78
N ARG A 129 10.95 -4.08 16.38
CA ARG A 129 11.54 -4.44 17.70
C ARG A 129 13.05 -4.79 17.60
#